data_2216f181c035b0605f4ade0dcfd5473e
#
_entry.id   2216f181c035b0605f4ade0dcfd5473e
#
_cell.length_a   1.000
_cell.length_b   1.000
_cell.length_c   1.000
_cell.angle_alpha   90.00
_cell.angle_beta   90.00
_cell.angle_gamma   90.00
#
_symmetry.space_group_name_H-M   'P 1'
#
loop_
_entity.id
_entity.type
_entity.pdbx_description
1 polymer ?
#
loop_
_entity_poly.entity_id
_entity_poly.type
_entity_poly.pdbx_seq_one_letter_code
_entity_poly.pdbx_strand_id
1 'polypeptide(L)'
;MAIQRGVLIIADIGGYTHYMNWNRMHLAHAQLTVAALLESVIDAGKGLKLAKLEGDAAFFWAPGGDAKVLVWDGLSRMRQSFLARRERMKKADLCDCASCAQLDNLSLKFVAHEGEVAEQRVKRNVELAGVDVILVHRMLKNQVPVLEYVLMTDTVAQCLDESVRQLCKPLTHDFEGIGQTSTHYIDLATCEVAPKVPERSSSGRLGAKLKFELSTLPFVLGIKEACAGFRHLSRGTNQEPRRSQG
;
A
#
# COMPACT_ATOMS: atom_id res chain seq x y z
N MET A 1 16.86 -26.11 3.09
CA MET A 1 16.15 -24.84 3.29
C MET A 1 16.23 -24.49 4.76
N ALA A 2 16.69 -23.29 5.11
CA ALA A 2 16.66 -22.83 6.51
C ALA A 2 15.31 -22.16 6.76
N ILE A 3 14.61 -22.60 7.79
CA ILE A 3 13.43 -21.90 8.30
C ILE A 3 13.94 -20.76 9.15
N GLN A 4 13.39 -19.55 8.93
CA GLN A 4 13.73 -18.34 9.65
C GLN A 4 12.47 -17.70 10.21
N ARG A 5 12.51 -17.22 11.43
CA ARG A 5 11.45 -16.42 12.03
C ARG A 5 11.69 -14.96 11.74
N GLY A 6 10.62 -14.22 11.46
CA GLY A 6 10.70 -12.78 11.22
C GLY A 6 9.35 -12.12 11.03
N VAL A 7 9.41 -10.84 10.79
CA VAL A 7 8.22 -9.99 10.59
C VAL A 7 7.86 -9.93 9.11
N LEU A 8 6.61 -10.20 8.81
CA LEU A 8 6.00 -10.15 7.49
C LEU A 8 5.05 -8.95 7.45
N ILE A 9 5.19 -8.10 6.46
CA ILE A 9 4.33 -6.90 6.30
C ILE A 9 3.92 -6.79 4.84
N ILE A 10 2.63 -6.56 4.59
CA ILE A 10 2.16 -6.12 3.28
C ILE A 10 1.59 -4.72 3.43
N ALA A 11 2.09 -3.81 2.61
CA ALA A 11 1.54 -2.46 2.42
C ALA A 11 0.74 -2.46 1.11
N ASP A 12 -0.56 -2.15 1.20
CA ASP A 12 -1.49 -2.24 0.08
C ASP A 12 -2.21 -0.91 -0.14
N ILE A 13 -2.27 -0.44 -1.38
CA ILE A 13 -2.93 0.82 -1.73
C ILE A 13 -4.43 0.58 -1.86
N GLY A 14 -5.19 1.03 -0.85
CA GLY A 14 -6.64 0.99 -0.86
C GLY A 14 -7.24 1.89 -1.96
N GLY A 15 -8.35 1.46 -2.55
CA GLY A 15 -9.01 2.20 -3.63
C GLY A 15 -8.40 1.99 -5.03
N TYR A 16 -7.32 1.22 -5.16
CA TYR A 16 -6.60 0.99 -6.41
C TYR A 16 -7.50 0.53 -7.56
N THR A 17 -8.29 -0.53 -7.37
CA THR A 17 -9.17 -1.07 -8.42
C THR A 17 -10.17 -0.03 -8.93
N HIS A 18 -10.76 0.76 -8.02
CA HIS A 18 -11.68 1.83 -8.39
C HIS A 18 -10.94 2.95 -9.13
N TYR A 19 -9.77 3.34 -8.64
CA TYR A 19 -8.92 4.36 -9.25
C TYR A 19 -8.51 3.96 -10.67
N MET A 20 -8.04 2.74 -10.90
CA MET A 20 -7.66 2.24 -12.23
C MET A 20 -8.85 2.14 -13.17
N ASN A 21 -10.01 1.73 -12.65
CA ASN A 21 -11.23 1.59 -13.43
C ASN A 21 -11.78 2.94 -13.91
N TRP A 22 -11.72 3.95 -13.04
CA TRP A 22 -12.10 5.31 -13.38
C TRP A 22 -11.17 5.93 -14.43
N ASN A 23 -9.90 5.61 -14.37
CA ASN A 23 -8.86 6.20 -15.20
C ASN A 23 -8.52 5.40 -16.47
N ARG A 24 -9.46 4.63 -17.01
CA ARG A 24 -9.21 3.77 -18.20
C ARG A 24 -8.60 4.52 -19.39
N MET A 25 -9.03 5.75 -19.63
CA MET A 25 -8.53 6.58 -20.75
C MET A 25 -7.13 7.13 -20.49
N HIS A 26 -6.71 7.21 -19.22
CA HIS A 26 -5.43 7.74 -18.78
C HIS A 26 -4.63 6.69 -17.99
N LEU A 27 -4.73 5.44 -18.41
CA LEU A 27 -4.18 4.29 -17.69
C LEU A 27 -2.68 4.42 -17.41
N ALA A 28 -1.90 4.92 -18.38
CA ALA A 28 -0.47 5.15 -18.20
C ALA A 28 -0.17 6.15 -17.08
N HIS A 29 -0.96 7.22 -16.98
CA HIS A 29 -0.85 8.20 -15.92
C HIS A 29 -1.22 7.58 -14.56
N ALA A 30 -2.32 6.82 -14.50
CA ALA A 30 -2.73 6.14 -13.29
C ALA A 30 -1.66 5.14 -12.78
N GLN A 31 -1.06 4.36 -13.69
CA GLN A 31 0.03 3.45 -13.37
C GLN A 31 1.26 4.16 -12.83
N LEU A 32 1.69 5.26 -13.46
CA LEU A 32 2.83 6.06 -12.99
C LEU A 32 2.56 6.69 -11.61
N THR A 33 1.33 7.11 -11.37
CA THR A 33 0.90 7.65 -10.07
C THR A 33 1.01 6.59 -8.98
N VAL A 34 0.44 5.42 -9.20
CA VAL A 34 0.47 4.31 -8.24
C VAL A 34 1.90 3.82 -8.01
N ALA A 35 2.69 3.66 -9.08
CA ALA A 35 4.10 3.28 -8.97
C ALA A 35 4.89 4.28 -8.11
N ALA A 36 4.70 5.59 -8.32
CA ALA A 36 5.39 6.61 -7.54
C ALA A 36 4.94 6.67 -6.06
N LEU A 37 3.69 6.33 -5.76
CA LEU A 37 3.21 6.16 -4.38
C LEU A 37 3.84 4.93 -3.74
N LEU A 38 3.88 3.81 -4.45
CA LEU A 38 4.47 2.56 -3.97
C LEU A 38 5.98 2.71 -3.73
N GLU A 39 6.71 3.35 -4.65
CA GLU A 39 8.13 3.69 -4.48
C GLU A 39 8.36 4.47 -3.19
N SER A 40 7.50 5.43 -2.86
CA SER A 40 7.64 6.22 -1.64
C SER A 40 7.46 5.39 -0.36
N VAL A 41 6.63 4.35 -0.41
CA VAL A 41 6.43 3.39 0.69
C VAL A 41 7.66 2.49 0.83
N ILE A 42 8.17 1.97 -0.28
CA ILE A 42 9.33 1.09 -0.32
C ILE A 42 10.57 1.80 0.22
N ASP A 43 10.83 3.03 -0.24
CA ASP A 43 11.98 3.84 0.19
C ASP A 43 11.94 4.17 1.70
N ALA A 44 10.73 4.24 2.28
CA ALA A 44 10.54 4.46 3.72
C ALA A 44 10.65 3.18 4.56
N GLY A 45 10.64 2.01 3.95
CA GLY A 45 10.66 0.68 4.57
C GLY A 45 12.02 0.27 5.14
N LYS A 46 12.68 1.15 5.89
CA LYS A 46 13.99 0.88 6.49
C LYS A 46 13.92 -0.30 7.45
N GLY A 47 14.86 -1.22 7.32
CA GLY A 47 14.93 -2.46 8.12
C GLY A 47 14.09 -3.60 7.56
N LEU A 48 13.31 -3.36 6.50
CA LEU A 48 12.52 -4.34 5.78
C LEU A 48 13.15 -4.64 4.42
N LYS A 49 13.18 -5.90 4.04
CA LYS A 49 13.54 -6.34 2.68
C LYS A 49 12.27 -6.41 1.85
N LEU A 50 12.26 -5.82 0.67
CA LEU A 50 11.19 -6.03 -0.29
C LEU A 50 11.30 -7.46 -0.82
N ALA A 51 10.31 -8.29 -0.50
CA ALA A 51 10.23 -9.67 -0.98
C ALA A 51 9.58 -9.72 -2.37
N LYS A 52 8.49 -8.96 -2.56
CA LYS A 52 7.73 -9.00 -3.82
C LYS A 52 6.88 -7.75 -4.00
N LEU A 53 6.61 -7.40 -5.27
CA LEU A 53 5.57 -6.45 -5.68
C LEU A 53 4.37 -7.23 -6.24
N GLU A 54 3.17 -6.89 -5.78
CA GLU A 54 1.93 -7.58 -6.15
C GLU A 54 0.88 -6.57 -6.61
N GLY A 55 1.11 -5.99 -7.79
CA GLY A 55 0.23 -4.97 -8.35
C GLY A 55 0.33 -3.64 -7.59
N ASP A 56 -0.62 -3.38 -6.71
CA ASP A 56 -0.73 -2.20 -5.85
C ASP A 56 -0.21 -2.45 -4.42
N ALA A 57 0.34 -3.62 -4.16
CA ALA A 57 0.88 -3.99 -2.86
C ALA A 57 2.38 -4.28 -2.91
N ALA A 58 3.06 -3.98 -1.80
CA ALA A 58 4.45 -4.33 -1.55
C ALA A 58 4.54 -5.28 -0.36
N PHE A 59 5.07 -6.48 -0.59
CA PHE A 59 5.32 -7.48 0.43
C PHE A 59 6.75 -7.35 0.96
N PHE A 60 6.87 -7.15 2.26
CA PHE A 60 8.12 -6.99 2.96
C PHE A 60 8.35 -8.10 3.98
N TRP A 61 9.62 -8.30 4.28
CA TRP A 61 10.06 -9.29 5.22
C TRP A 61 11.32 -8.85 5.96
N ALA A 62 11.41 -9.16 7.26
CA ALA A 62 12.57 -8.88 8.09
C ALA A 62 12.91 -10.11 8.96
N PRO A 63 13.90 -10.94 8.56
CA PRO A 63 14.34 -12.07 9.36
C PRO A 63 14.94 -11.57 10.68
N GLY A 64 14.48 -12.14 11.82
CA GLY A 64 14.92 -11.74 13.15
C GLY A 64 14.61 -10.29 13.51
N GLY A 65 13.71 -9.64 12.75
CA GLY A 65 13.34 -8.25 12.99
C GLY A 65 12.52 -8.07 14.27
N ASP A 66 12.68 -6.92 14.92
CA ASP A 66 11.87 -6.53 16.07
C ASP A 66 10.50 -6.03 15.58
N ALA A 67 9.45 -6.80 15.85
CA ALA A 67 8.09 -6.48 15.46
C ALA A 67 7.61 -5.13 16.02
N LYS A 68 7.99 -4.76 17.25
CA LYS A 68 7.64 -3.48 17.86
C LYS A 68 8.14 -2.30 17.05
N VAL A 69 9.43 -2.30 16.69
CA VAL A 69 10.06 -1.22 15.92
C VAL A 69 9.57 -1.20 14.47
N LEU A 70 9.47 -2.36 13.84
CA LEU A 70 9.12 -2.45 12.42
C LEU A 70 7.65 -2.15 12.15
N VAL A 71 6.74 -2.64 13.02
CA VAL A 71 5.30 -2.51 12.78
C VAL A 71 4.80 -1.11 13.15
N TRP A 72 5.23 -0.51 14.26
CA TRP A 72 4.71 0.82 14.61
C TRP A 72 5.51 1.95 13.95
N ASP A 73 6.80 2.02 14.24
CA ASP A 73 7.64 3.09 13.69
C ASP A 73 7.87 2.95 12.19
N GLY A 74 8.04 1.71 11.72
CA GLY A 74 8.22 1.40 10.31
C GLY A 74 7.00 1.79 9.49
N LEU A 75 5.82 1.33 9.87
CA LEU A 75 4.58 1.63 9.16
C LEU A 75 4.18 3.10 9.25
N SER A 76 4.45 3.76 10.38
CA SER A 76 4.26 5.20 10.53
C SER A 76 5.10 5.98 9.52
N ARG A 77 6.38 5.63 9.35
CA ARG A 77 7.26 6.26 8.33
C ARG A 77 6.75 6.00 6.91
N MET A 78 6.34 4.77 6.60
CA MET A 78 5.78 4.42 5.29
C MET A 78 4.53 5.23 4.98
N ARG A 79 3.60 5.33 5.94
CA ARG A 79 2.38 6.12 5.81
C ARG A 79 2.69 7.60 5.61
N GLN A 80 3.60 8.17 6.40
CA GLN A 80 4.03 9.56 6.23
C GLN A 80 4.60 9.83 4.84
N SER A 81 5.44 8.92 4.33
CA SER A 81 6.03 9.04 3.01
C SER A 81 4.98 8.97 1.90
N PHE A 82 4.02 8.04 2.01
CA PHE A 82 2.88 7.92 1.10
C PHE A 82 2.04 9.20 1.08
N LEU A 83 1.62 9.69 2.24
CA LEU A 83 0.80 10.91 2.35
C LEU A 83 1.56 12.13 1.82
N ALA A 84 2.83 12.28 2.16
CA ALA A 84 3.67 13.36 1.66
C ALA A 84 3.87 13.28 0.13
N ARG A 85 3.97 12.07 -0.44
CA ARG A 85 4.06 11.88 -1.90
C ARG A 85 2.74 12.25 -2.57
N ARG A 86 1.62 11.78 -2.04
CA ARG A 86 0.27 12.08 -2.52
C ARG A 86 0.01 13.59 -2.53
N GLU A 87 0.29 14.29 -1.43
CA GLU A 87 0.12 15.74 -1.34
C GLU A 87 1.05 16.52 -2.28
N ARG A 88 2.30 16.05 -2.47
CA ARG A 88 3.20 16.65 -3.47
C ARG A 88 2.66 16.51 -4.88
N MET A 89 2.05 15.39 -5.22
CA MET A 89 1.45 15.17 -6.53
C MET A 89 0.25 16.09 -6.75
N LYS A 90 -0.61 16.27 -5.75
CA LYS A 90 -1.73 17.23 -5.78
C LYS A 90 -1.26 18.68 -5.98
N LYS A 91 -0.28 19.11 -5.16
CA LYS A 91 0.27 20.48 -5.23
C LYS A 91 1.12 20.76 -6.46
N ALA A 92 1.60 19.73 -7.14
CA ALA A 92 2.44 19.92 -8.31
C ALA A 92 1.64 20.36 -9.54
N ASP A 93 0.30 20.30 -9.46
CA ASP A 93 -0.61 20.71 -10.53
C ASP A 93 -0.21 20.10 -11.88
N LEU A 94 0.15 18.79 -11.84
CA LEU A 94 0.80 18.11 -12.95
C LEU A 94 -0.12 17.97 -14.17
N CYS A 95 -1.43 17.85 -13.91
CA CYS A 95 -2.47 17.94 -14.93
C CYS A 95 -3.86 18.00 -14.28
N ASP A 96 -4.82 18.59 -14.99
CA ASP A 96 -6.25 18.65 -14.62
C ASP A 96 -7.01 17.36 -14.99
N CYS A 97 -6.30 16.22 -15.09
CA CYS A 97 -6.96 14.98 -15.49
C CYS A 97 -7.74 14.35 -14.33
N ALA A 98 -8.69 13.50 -14.68
CA ALA A 98 -9.51 12.76 -13.72
C ALA A 98 -8.67 11.94 -12.71
N SER A 99 -7.48 11.47 -13.12
CA SER A 99 -6.56 10.74 -12.23
C SER A 99 -6.06 11.60 -11.08
N CYS A 100 -5.64 12.84 -11.36
CA CYS A 100 -5.15 13.75 -10.33
C CYS A 100 -6.28 14.15 -9.37
N ALA A 101 -7.50 14.35 -9.87
CA ALA A 101 -8.68 14.67 -9.06
C ALA A 101 -9.08 13.52 -8.11
N GLN A 102 -8.68 12.27 -8.40
CA GLN A 102 -9.05 11.08 -7.64
C GLN A 102 -7.95 10.59 -6.67
N LEU A 103 -6.84 11.33 -6.53
CA LEU A 103 -5.72 10.96 -5.64
C LEU A 103 -6.14 10.78 -4.18
N ASP A 104 -7.14 11.54 -3.72
CA ASP A 104 -7.64 11.45 -2.34
C ASP A 104 -8.36 10.13 -2.05
N ASN A 105 -8.81 9.42 -3.07
CA ASN A 105 -9.44 8.11 -2.93
C ASN A 105 -8.42 6.97 -2.73
N LEU A 106 -7.12 7.26 -2.88
CA LEU A 106 -6.06 6.31 -2.60
C LEU A 106 -5.65 6.42 -1.14
N SER A 107 -5.78 5.33 -0.42
CA SER A 107 -5.41 5.17 0.97
C SER A 107 -4.28 4.15 1.11
N LEU A 108 -3.68 4.02 2.29
CA LEU A 108 -2.67 3.02 2.57
C LEU A 108 -3.12 2.17 3.76
N LYS A 109 -3.14 0.86 3.58
CA LYS A 109 -3.44 -0.12 4.61
C LYS A 109 -2.32 -1.12 4.74
N PHE A 110 -2.16 -1.67 5.93
CA PHE A 110 -1.12 -2.63 6.22
C PHE A 110 -1.68 -3.88 6.86
N VAL A 111 -1.05 -5.00 6.58
CA VAL A 111 -1.19 -6.22 7.37
C VAL A 111 0.18 -6.63 7.89
N ALA A 112 0.25 -7.09 9.14
CA ALA A 112 1.50 -7.45 9.80
C ALA A 112 1.35 -8.78 10.57
N HIS A 113 2.35 -9.65 10.43
CA HIS A 113 2.41 -10.93 11.11
C HIS A 113 3.86 -11.26 11.45
N GLU A 114 4.08 -11.94 12.56
CA GLU A 114 5.36 -12.52 12.91
C GLU A 114 5.26 -14.03 12.84
N GLY A 115 6.07 -14.65 11.99
CA GLY A 115 5.98 -16.08 11.75
C GLY A 115 7.25 -16.68 11.14
N GLU A 116 7.15 -17.94 10.75
CA GLU A 116 8.23 -18.71 10.19
C GLU A 116 8.11 -18.80 8.67
N VAL A 117 9.21 -18.57 8.00
CA VAL A 117 9.29 -18.66 6.54
C VAL A 117 10.49 -19.48 6.10
N ALA A 118 10.34 -20.11 4.95
CA ALA A 118 11.43 -20.74 4.22
C ALA A 118 11.68 -19.99 2.91
N GLU A 119 12.93 -19.72 2.59
CA GLU A 119 13.30 -19.26 1.26
C GLU A 119 13.31 -20.45 0.28
N GLN A 120 12.48 -20.38 -0.74
CA GLN A 120 12.40 -21.35 -1.80
C GLN A 120 12.92 -20.76 -3.11
N ARG A 121 13.90 -21.42 -3.71
CA ARG A 121 14.37 -21.01 -5.04
C ARG A 121 13.61 -21.75 -6.13
N VAL A 122 12.97 -20.98 -7.00
CA VAL A 122 12.33 -21.49 -8.21
C VAL A 122 13.01 -20.82 -9.42
N LYS A 123 13.88 -21.56 -10.09
CA LYS A 123 14.75 -21.04 -11.14
C LYS A 123 15.62 -19.88 -10.64
N ARG A 124 15.38 -18.65 -11.14
CA ARG A 124 16.14 -17.44 -10.77
C ARG A 124 15.51 -16.69 -9.60
N ASN A 125 14.26 -16.99 -9.26
CA ASN A 125 13.51 -16.26 -8.25
C ASN A 125 13.68 -16.95 -6.89
N VAL A 126 13.81 -16.13 -5.87
CA VAL A 126 13.73 -16.57 -4.48
C VAL A 126 12.38 -16.09 -3.97
N GLU A 127 11.55 -17.03 -3.53
CA GLU A 127 10.22 -16.77 -2.99
C GLU A 127 10.19 -17.16 -1.50
N LEU A 128 9.39 -16.44 -0.73
CA LEU A 128 9.10 -16.83 0.64
C LEU A 128 7.95 -17.85 0.63
N ALA A 129 8.09 -18.91 1.41
CA ALA A 129 7.12 -19.98 1.51
C ALA A 129 6.87 -20.36 2.97
N GLY A 130 5.65 -20.79 3.27
CA GLY A 130 5.22 -21.21 4.60
C GLY A 130 3.77 -20.86 4.88
N VAL A 131 3.22 -21.45 5.95
CA VAL A 131 1.83 -21.17 6.38
C VAL A 131 1.67 -19.72 6.78
N ASP A 132 2.68 -19.12 7.40
CA ASP A 132 2.65 -17.71 7.83
C ASP A 132 2.69 -16.75 6.64
N VAL A 133 3.34 -17.13 5.53
CA VAL A 133 3.25 -16.38 4.27
C VAL A 133 1.83 -16.45 3.71
N ILE A 134 1.17 -17.60 3.76
CA ILE A 134 -0.22 -17.75 3.34
C ILE A 134 -1.12 -16.90 4.24
N LEU A 135 -0.93 -16.93 5.56
CA LEU A 135 -1.72 -16.18 6.52
C LEU A 135 -1.65 -14.67 6.22
N VAL A 136 -0.46 -14.09 6.08
CA VAL A 136 -0.32 -12.65 5.84
C VAL A 136 -1.03 -12.20 4.54
N HIS A 137 -1.00 -13.02 3.50
CA HIS A 137 -1.74 -12.73 2.26
C HIS A 137 -3.26 -12.90 2.43
N ARG A 138 -3.72 -13.88 3.23
CA ARG A 138 -5.14 -14.03 3.55
C ARG A 138 -5.67 -12.85 4.37
N MET A 139 -4.83 -12.27 5.25
CA MET A 139 -5.18 -11.08 6.03
C MET A 139 -5.52 -9.86 5.16
N LEU A 140 -5.10 -9.79 3.90
CA LEU A 140 -5.55 -8.74 2.97
C LEU A 140 -7.06 -8.83 2.66
N LYS A 141 -7.64 -10.03 2.73
CA LYS A 141 -9.07 -10.26 2.54
C LYS A 141 -9.78 -10.22 3.91
N ASN A 142 -9.85 -9.05 4.51
CA ASN A 142 -10.39 -8.84 5.85
C ASN A 142 -11.66 -7.98 5.84
N GLN A 143 -12.28 -7.85 7.02
CA GLN A 143 -13.51 -7.09 7.24
C GLN A 143 -13.29 -5.89 8.18
N VAL A 144 -12.09 -5.32 8.19
CA VAL A 144 -11.81 -4.11 8.97
C VAL A 144 -12.71 -2.96 8.47
N PRO A 145 -13.47 -2.29 9.37
CA PRO A 145 -14.53 -1.35 8.96
C PRO A 145 -14.02 0.06 8.61
N VAL A 146 -12.71 0.23 8.44
CA VAL A 146 -12.07 1.52 8.12
C VAL A 146 -11.15 1.39 6.90
N LEU A 147 -10.87 2.50 6.23
CA LEU A 147 -10.10 2.50 4.97
C LEU A 147 -8.59 2.47 5.17
N GLU A 148 -8.09 3.16 6.20
CA GLU A 148 -6.67 3.21 6.53
C GLU A 148 -6.42 2.53 7.87
N TYR A 149 -5.71 1.42 7.86
CA TYR A 149 -5.49 0.63 9.07
C TYR A 149 -4.18 -0.15 9.04
N VAL A 150 -3.77 -0.56 10.22
CA VAL A 150 -2.83 -1.67 10.41
C VAL A 150 -3.63 -2.82 10.99
N LEU A 151 -3.76 -3.93 10.27
CA LEU A 151 -4.27 -5.20 10.79
C LEU A 151 -3.09 -6.08 11.16
N MET A 152 -3.09 -6.63 12.36
CA MET A 152 -2.00 -7.45 12.85
C MET A 152 -2.51 -8.66 13.60
N THR A 153 -1.72 -9.73 13.63
CA THR A 153 -2.01 -10.89 14.48
C THR A 153 -1.76 -10.56 15.94
N ASP A 154 -2.37 -11.34 16.82
CA ASP A 154 -2.24 -11.19 18.27
C ASP A 154 -0.77 -11.19 18.74
N THR A 155 0.06 -12.05 18.15
CA THR A 155 1.51 -12.10 18.42
C THR A 155 2.20 -10.76 18.20
N VAL A 156 1.89 -10.06 17.12
CA VAL A 156 2.43 -8.72 16.82
C VAL A 156 1.85 -7.68 17.76
N ALA A 157 0.54 -7.71 18.01
CA ALA A 157 -0.12 -6.75 18.91
C ALA A 157 0.46 -6.78 20.33
N GLN A 158 0.81 -7.96 20.83
CA GLN A 158 1.42 -8.15 22.16
C GLN A 158 2.84 -7.58 22.25
N CYS A 159 3.57 -7.46 21.13
CA CYS A 159 4.91 -6.86 21.12
C CYS A 159 4.89 -5.32 21.18
N LEU A 160 3.73 -4.69 20.92
CA LEU A 160 3.63 -3.22 20.90
C LEU A 160 3.67 -2.61 22.31
N ASP A 161 4.09 -1.35 22.39
CA ASP A 161 4.01 -0.58 23.63
C ASP A 161 2.58 -0.45 24.13
N GLU A 162 2.41 -0.35 25.45
CA GLU A 162 1.11 -0.25 26.09
C GLU A 162 0.26 0.89 25.50
N SER A 163 0.87 2.06 25.27
CA SER A 163 0.18 3.23 24.68
C SER A 163 -0.36 2.96 23.27
N VAL A 164 0.36 2.18 22.48
CA VAL A 164 -0.06 1.77 21.13
C VAL A 164 -1.08 0.65 21.20
N ARG A 165 -0.88 -0.30 22.10
CA ARG A 165 -1.78 -1.44 22.32
C ARG A 165 -3.19 -0.99 22.75
N GLN A 166 -3.31 0.10 23.50
CA GLN A 166 -4.61 0.71 23.84
C GLN A 166 -5.39 1.23 22.62
N LEU A 167 -4.74 1.49 21.49
CA LEU A 167 -5.40 1.85 20.23
C LEU A 167 -5.90 0.64 19.45
N CYS A 168 -5.46 -0.57 19.81
CA CYS A 168 -5.81 -1.80 19.15
C CYS A 168 -7.26 -2.18 19.41
N LYS A 169 -7.99 -2.48 18.36
CA LYS A 169 -9.35 -3.00 18.41
C LYS A 169 -9.32 -4.48 18.01
N PRO A 170 -9.82 -5.39 18.85
CA PRO A 170 -9.84 -6.82 18.54
C PRO A 170 -10.82 -7.13 17.41
N LEU A 171 -10.45 -8.09 16.59
CA LEU A 171 -11.27 -8.59 15.49
C LEU A 171 -10.90 -10.05 15.21
N THR A 172 -11.89 -10.92 15.09
CA THR A 172 -11.65 -12.32 14.74
C THR A 172 -12.01 -12.53 13.27
N HIS A 173 -11.13 -13.17 12.55
CA HIS A 173 -11.33 -13.55 11.16
C HIS A 173 -11.31 -15.07 11.01
N ASP A 174 -12.10 -15.57 10.08
CA ASP A 174 -12.00 -16.96 9.61
C ASP A 174 -11.36 -16.94 8.21
N PHE A 175 -10.07 -17.28 8.17
CA PHE A 175 -9.33 -17.29 6.91
C PHE A 175 -9.37 -18.68 6.28
N GLU A 176 -9.77 -18.74 5.02
CA GLU A 176 -9.85 -19.98 4.25
C GLU A 176 -8.52 -20.75 4.29
N GLY A 177 -8.59 -22.00 4.74
CA GLY A 177 -7.44 -22.91 4.87
C GLY A 177 -6.54 -22.66 6.08
N ILE A 178 -6.85 -21.64 6.91
CA ILE A 178 -6.15 -21.33 8.16
C ILE A 178 -7.09 -21.51 9.35
N GLY A 179 -8.37 -21.09 9.22
CA GLY A 179 -9.35 -21.11 10.28
C GLY A 179 -9.42 -19.80 11.06
N GLN A 180 -10.05 -19.87 12.25
CA GLN A 180 -10.24 -18.71 13.10
C GLN A 180 -8.92 -18.17 13.63
N THR A 181 -8.71 -16.88 13.38
CA THR A 181 -7.48 -16.16 13.76
C THR A 181 -7.85 -14.90 14.53
N SER A 182 -7.28 -14.75 15.72
CA SER A 182 -7.40 -13.52 16.51
C SER A 182 -6.46 -12.47 15.94
N THR A 183 -7.03 -11.32 15.61
CA THR A 183 -6.32 -10.19 15.04
C THR A 183 -6.69 -8.91 15.78
N HIS A 184 -5.88 -7.88 15.60
CA HIS A 184 -6.13 -6.55 16.10
C HIS A 184 -5.93 -5.55 14.98
N TYR A 185 -6.71 -4.48 14.96
CA TYR A 185 -6.46 -3.39 14.03
C TYR A 185 -6.37 -2.04 14.75
N ILE A 186 -5.59 -1.14 14.16
CA ILE A 186 -5.50 0.27 14.54
C ILE A 186 -6.01 1.09 13.37
N ASP A 187 -6.96 1.99 13.63
CA ASP A 187 -7.44 2.97 12.66
C ASP A 187 -6.40 4.09 12.51
N LEU A 188 -5.72 4.12 11.38
CA LEU A 188 -4.66 5.09 11.12
C LEU A 188 -5.19 6.52 10.89
N ALA A 189 -6.47 6.67 10.54
CA ALA A 189 -7.07 7.98 10.38
C ALA A 189 -7.19 8.74 11.70
N THR A 190 -7.26 8.00 12.83
CA THR A 190 -7.29 8.59 14.18
C THR A 190 -5.91 8.95 14.71
N CYS A 191 -4.84 8.43 14.06
CA CYS A 191 -3.48 8.73 14.44
C CYS A 191 -3.03 10.01 13.72
N GLU A 192 -2.86 11.11 14.45
CA GLU A 192 -2.42 12.38 13.90
C GLU A 192 -1.02 12.27 13.30
N VAL A 193 -0.97 12.24 11.99
CA VAL A 193 0.27 12.35 11.22
C VAL A 193 0.05 13.36 10.10
N ALA A 194 0.24 14.64 10.42
CA ALA A 194 0.30 15.67 9.39
C ALA A 194 1.58 15.48 8.56
N PRO A 195 1.49 15.21 7.26
CA PRO A 195 2.69 15.09 6.43
C PRO A 195 3.38 16.44 6.34
N LYS A 196 4.63 16.55 6.80
CA LYS A 196 5.48 17.72 6.57
C LYS A 196 5.87 17.72 5.08
N VAL A 197 5.14 18.46 4.27
CA VAL A 197 5.44 18.64 2.85
C VAL A 197 6.22 19.93 2.70
N PRO A 198 7.52 19.89 2.38
CA PRO A 198 8.29 21.09 2.10
C PRO A 198 7.73 21.76 0.85
N GLU A 199 7.56 23.09 0.89
CA GLU A 199 7.16 23.87 -0.28
C GLU A 199 8.26 23.79 -1.34
N ARG A 200 7.90 23.37 -2.55
CA ARG A 200 8.81 23.41 -3.69
C ARG A 200 8.86 24.82 -4.27
N SER A 201 10.07 25.25 -4.66
CA SER A 201 10.23 26.46 -5.47
C SER A 201 9.51 26.32 -6.82
N SER A 202 9.13 27.42 -7.43
CA SER A 202 8.44 27.45 -8.74
C SER A 202 9.23 26.73 -9.85
N SER A 203 10.57 26.80 -9.83
CA SER A 203 11.45 26.07 -10.76
C SER A 203 11.37 24.54 -10.56
N GLY A 204 11.20 24.08 -9.33
CA GLY A 204 11.03 22.66 -9.03
C GLY A 204 9.69 22.09 -9.51
N ARG A 205 8.64 22.90 -9.60
CA ARG A 205 7.32 22.51 -10.16
C ARG A 205 7.40 22.30 -11.67
N LEU A 206 8.04 23.23 -12.39
CA LEU A 206 8.21 23.15 -13.84
C LEU A 206 9.01 21.91 -14.25
N GLY A 207 10.11 21.63 -13.55
CA GLY A 207 10.94 20.44 -13.80
C GLY A 207 10.20 19.12 -13.52
N ALA A 208 9.36 19.08 -12.47
CA ALA A 208 8.54 17.91 -12.16
C ALA A 208 7.45 17.67 -13.22
N LYS A 209 6.80 18.74 -13.71
CA LYS A 209 5.81 18.69 -14.78
C LYS A 209 6.43 18.17 -16.07
N LEU A 210 7.56 18.72 -16.47
CA LEU A 210 8.28 18.31 -17.68
C LEU A 210 8.73 16.83 -17.61
N LYS A 211 9.30 16.41 -16.47
CA LYS A 211 9.69 15.01 -16.25
C LYS A 211 8.50 14.06 -16.34
N PHE A 212 7.35 14.47 -15.81
CA PHE A 212 6.13 13.68 -15.85
C PHE A 212 5.61 13.56 -17.29
N GLU A 213 5.47 14.66 -18.02
CA GLU A 213 5.04 14.66 -19.43
C GLU A 213 5.96 13.81 -20.31
N LEU A 214 7.28 13.93 -20.14
CA LEU A 214 8.25 13.09 -20.84
C LEU A 214 8.10 11.60 -20.50
N SER A 215 7.71 11.24 -19.28
CA SER A 215 7.51 9.83 -18.90
C SER A 215 6.24 9.22 -19.49
N THR A 216 5.24 10.03 -19.86
CA THR A 216 4.00 9.58 -20.51
C THR A 216 4.11 9.53 -22.04
N LEU A 217 5.05 10.26 -22.64
CA LEU A 217 5.29 10.30 -24.08
C LEU A 217 5.40 8.92 -24.76
N PRO A 218 6.13 7.93 -24.22
CA PRO A 218 6.23 6.61 -24.85
C PRO A 218 4.88 5.88 -24.96
N PHE A 219 3.95 6.16 -24.05
CA PHE A 219 2.60 5.58 -24.08
C PHE A 219 1.70 6.32 -25.08
N VAL A 220 1.82 7.65 -25.17
CA VAL A 220 1.07 8.49 -26.12
C VAL A 220 1.52 8.19 -27.55
N LEU A 221 2.81 7.92 -27.76
CA LEU A 221 3.39 7.59 -29.08
C LEU A 221 3.20 6.10 -29.44
N GLY A 222 2.56 5.29 -28.62
CA GLY A 222 2.35 3.87 -28.87
C GLY A 222 3.62 3.00 -28.83
N ILE A 223 4.74 3.55 -28.32
CA ILE A 223 6.00 2.83 -28.14
C ILE A 223 5.93 1.85 -26.97
N LYS A 224 5.15 2.21 -25.93
CA LYS A 224 4.81 1.33 -24.81
C LYS A 224 3.29 1.12 -24.78
N GLU A 225 2.89 -0.12 -24.76
CA GLU A 225 1.47 -0.44 -24.58
C GLU A 225 1.05 -0.13 -23.15
N ALA A 226 0.04 0.75 -22.99
CA ALA A 226 -0.72 0.82 -21.76
C ALA A 226 -1.47 -0.50 -21.58
N CYS A 227 -1.54 -1.01 -20.36
CA CYS A 227 -2.21 -2.26 -20.04
C CYS A 227 -3.57 -2.33 -20.76
N ALA A 228 -3.78 -3.35 -21.58
CA ALA A 228 -5.00 -3.53 -22.36
C ALA A 228 -6.17 -3.78 -21.40
N GLY A 229 -6.86 -2.73 -21.06
CA GLY A 229 -7.94 -2.58 -20.11
C GLY A 229 -8.65 -3.84 -19.62
N PHE A 230 -9.22 -3.77 -18.46
CA PHE A 230 -10.05 -4.81 -17.81
C PHE A 230 -11.22 -5.27 -18.71
N ARG A 231 -10.90 -6.05 -19.76
CA ARG A 231 -11.87 -6.51 -20.77
C ARG A 231 -12.97 -7.40 -20.19
N HIS A 232 -12.76 -7.92 -18.97
CA HIS A 232 -13.65 -8.85 -18.28
C HIS A 232 -14.54 -8.20 -17.21
N LEU A 233 -14.34 -6.92 -16.91
CA LEU A 233 -15.24 -6.22 -16.00
C LEU A 233 -16.41 -5.65 -16.79
N SER A 234 -17.64 -6.06 -16.45
CA SER A 234 -18.85 -5.40 -16.88
C SER A 234 -18.71 -3.88 -16.65
N ARG A 235 -19.18 -3.07 -17.59
CA ARG A 235 -19.25 -1.62 -17.42
C ARG A 235 -20.19 -1.36 -16.24
N GLY A 236 -19.62 -1.21 -15.04
CA GLY A 236 -20.36 -0.80 -13.87
C GLY A 236 -21.05 0.54 -14.17
N THR A 237 -22.34 0.57 -13.97
CA THR A 237 -23.13 1.80 -13.99
C THR A 237 -22.46 2.82 -13.08
N ASN A 238 -22.17 4.00 -13.62
CA ASN A 238 -21.65 5.17 -12.91
C ASN A 238 -22.49 5.46 -11.68
N GLN A 239 -22.13 4.94 -10.52
CA GLN A 239 -22.58 5.48 -9.24
C GLN A 239 -21.53 6.49 -8.82
N GLU A 240 -21.88 7.78 -8.98
CA GLU A 240 -21.16 8.86 -8.33
C GLU A 240 -21.02 8.57 -6.84
N PRO A 241 -19.83 8.79 -6.23
CA PRO A 241 -19.70 8.69 -4.80
C PRO A 241 -20.68 9.69 -4.16
N ARG A 242 -21.56 9.20 -3.31
CA ARG A 242 -22.46 10.04 -2.52
C ARG A 242 -21.58 11.03 -1.73
N ARG A 243 -21.66 12.30 -2.09
CA ARG A 243 -21.20 13.39 -1.22
C ARG A 243 -21.99 13.26 0.08
N SER A 244 -21.28 12.98 1.18
CA SER A 244 -21.86 13.13 2.51
C SER A 244 -22.26 14.60 2.69
N GLN A 245 -23.54 14.86 2.58
CA GLN A 245 -24.14 16.09 3.12
C GLN A 245 -24.30 15.86 4.62
N GLY A 246 -23.77 16.79 5.42
CA GLY A 246 -23.97 16.88 6.86
C GLY A 246 -22.73 17.32 7.55
#